data_06a005e6f6b2f8efe0c32413c9d871da
#
_entry.id   06a005e6f6b2f8efe0c32413c9d871da
#
_cell.length_a   1.000
_cell.length_b   1.000
_cell.length_c   1.000
_cell.angle_alpha   90.00
_cell.angle_beta   90.00
_cell.angle_gamma   90.00
#
_symmetry.space_group_name_H-M   'P 1'
#
loop_
_entity.id
_entity.type
_entity.pdbx_description
1 polymer ?
#
loop_
_entity_poly.entity_id
_entity_poly.type
_entity_poly.pdbx_seq_one_letter_code
_entity_poly.pdbx_strand_id
1 'polypeptide(L)'
;MVKIFEMSSYHLDHLQYLETEAIHVMREVAAEFERPVLLFSGGKDSICLLRLAEKAFRPSDIPMPFLNVETGHEFPELIEFRDRRAKELGAKLIVRTVEEAFKKGIAHPAPGVISRNQLQTPVLLGAIEEFQFDCAIGGARRDEEKARAKERFFSFRDSFGQWEDRKSTRLNSSHHRLSRMPSSA
;
A
#
# COMPACT_ATOMS: atom_id res chain seq x y z
N MET A 1 -18.01 -39.20 32.01
CA MET A 1 -18.97 -38.29 31.36
C MET A 1 -18.14 -37.18 30.71
N VAL A 2 -17.85 -37.33 29.42
CA VAL A 2 -17.03 -36.38 28.66
C VAL A 2 -17.96 -35.24 28.22
N LYS A 3 -17.75 -34.02 28.75
CA LYS A 3 -18.43 -32.83 28.22
C LYS A 3 -17.91 -32.57 26.80
N ILE A 4 -18.73 -32.85 25.81
CA ILE A 4 -18.52 -32.39 24.45
C ILE A 4 -18.70 -30.87 24.51
N PHE A 5 -17.59 -30.12 24.32
CA PHE A 5 -17.66 -28.69 24.06
C PHE A 5 -18.41 -28.51 22.76
N GLU A 6 -19.61 -27.94 22.83
CA GLU A 6 -20.26 -27.39 21.62
C GLU A 6 -19.33 -26.34 21.04
N MET A 7 -18.77 -26.67 19.89
CA MET A 7 -18.07 -25.67 19.07
C MET A 7 -19.11 -24.63 18.67
N SER A 8 -19.10 -23.47 19.31
CA SER A 8 -19.89 -22.35 18.85
C SER A 8 -19.49 -22.06 17.40
N SER A 9 -20.41 -22.19 16.47
CA SER A 9 -20.19 -21.84 15.07
C SER A 9 -19.99 -20.33 15.01
N TYR A 10 -18.73 -19.90 14.89
CA TYR A 10 -18.39 -18.49 14.73
C TYR A 10 -18.71 -18.08 13.29
N HIS A 11 -19.83 -17.38 13.10
CA HIS A 11 -20.22 -16.83 11.82
C HIS A 11 -19.73 -15.39 11.68
N LEU A 12 -18.76 -15.18 10.79
CA LEU A 12 -18.37 -13.85 10.37
C LEU A 12 -19.34 -13.36 9.29
N ASP A 13 -19.78 -12.11 9.39
CA ASP A 13 -20.40 -11.47 8.25
C ASP A 13 -19.38 -11.17 7.13
N HIS A 14 -19.85 -10.80 5.95
CA HIS A 14 -18.97 -10.58 4.80
C HIS A 14 -17.92 -9.48 5.05
N LEU A 15 -18.28 -8.39 5.73
CA LEU A 15 -17.35 -7.31 6.03
C LEU A 15 -16.31 -7.72 7.06
N GLN A 16 -16.70 -8.47 8.08
CA GLN A 16 -15.79 -9.02 9.09
C GLN A 16 -14.80 -10.00 8.45
N TYR A 17 -15.25 -10.79 7.49
CA TYR A 17 -14.37 -11.67 6.73
C TYR A 17 -13.32 -10.87 5.95
N LEU A 18 -13.73 -9.86 5.16
CA LEU A 18 -12.83 -9.00 4.40
C LEU A 18 -11.86 -8.23 5.31
N GLU A 19 -12.33 -7.74 6.46
CA GLU A 19 -11.49 -7.09 7.46
C GLU A 19 -10.41 -8.04 7.99
N THR A 20 -10.81 -9.25 8.36
CA THR A 20 -9.89 -10.27 8.88
C THR A 20 -8.84 -10.64 7.84
N GLU A 21 -9.24 -10.81 6.58
CA GLU A 21 -8.34 -11.10 5.49
C GLU A 21 -7.35 -9.95 5.24
N ALA A 22 -7.81 -8.70 5.23
CA ALA A 22 -6.95 -7.55 5.07
C ALA A 22 -5.94 -7.39 6.23
N ILE A 23 -6.36 -7.62 7.47
CA ILE A 23 -5.48 -7.63 8.64
C ILE A 23 -4.41 -8.72 8.51
N HIS A 24 -4.79 -9.91 8.05
CA HIS A 24 -3.86 -11.00 7.84
C HIS A 24 -2.80 -10.63 6.80
N VAL A 25 -3.21 -10.12 5.64
CA VAL A 25 -2.30 -9.67 4.57
C VAL A 25 -1.33 -8.60 5.07
N MET A 26 -1.78 -7.63 5.86
CA MET A 26 -0.89 -6.60 6.42
C MET A 26 0.18 -7.18 7.35
N ARG A 27 -0.19 -8.18 8.15
CA ARG A 27 0.77 -8.88 9.03
C ARG A 27 1.76 -9.72 8.24
N GLU A 28 1.29 -10.39 7.18
CA GLU A 28 2.19 -11.11 6.26
C GLU A 28 3.19 -10.17 5.60
N VAL A 29 2.74 -9.01 5.10
CA VAL A 29 3.63 -8.01 4.51
C VAL A 29 4.70 -7.57 5.51
N ALA A 30 4.32 -7.27 6.75
CA ALA A 30 5.27 -6.85 7.77
C ALA A 30 6.27 -7.96 8.17
N ALA A 31 5.89 -9.23 7.99
CA ALA A 31 6.75 -10.37 8.31
C ALA A 31 7.70 -10.77 7.16
N GLU A 32 7.26 -10.59 5.91
CA GLU A 32 7.98 -11.09 4.73
C GLU A 32 8.87 -10.04 4.06
N PHE A 33 8.51 -8.74 4.17
CA PHE A 33 9.24 -7.64 3.53
C PHE A 33 10.11 -6.90 4.54
N GLU A 34 11.30 -6.49 4.09
CA GLU A 34 12.27 -5.79 4.94
C GLU A 34 11.93 -4.29 5.08
N ARG A 35 11.40 -3.71 4.02
CA ARG A 35 11.13 -2.27 3.91
C ARG A 35 9.77 -1.98 3.27
N PRO A 36 8.68 -2.43 3.90
CA PRO A 36 7.35 -2.10 3.43
C PRO A 36 7.00 -0.64 3.69
N VAL A 37 6.12 -0.07 2.86
CA VAL A 37 5.58 1.28 3.01
C VAL A 37 4.07 1.29 2.82
N LEU A 38 3.34 2.07 3.62
CA LEU A 38 1.90 2.28 3.48
C LEU A 38 1.65 3.56 2.68
N LEU A 39 0.94 3.47 1.56
CA LEU A 39 0.54 4.63 0.78
C LEU A 39 -0.63 5.34 1.45
N PHE A 40 -0.42 6.58 1.89
CA PHE A 40 -1.41 7.33 2.66
C PHE A 40 -1.67 8.71 2.06
N SER A 41 -2.68 8.80 1.20
CA SER A 41 -3.09 10.04 0.53
C SER A 41 -4.08 10.89 1.35
N GLY A 42 -4.67 10.35 2.44
CA GLY A 42 -5.75 10.98 3.17
C GLY A 42 -7.14 10.82 2.52
N GLY A 43 -7.23 10.20 1.33
CA GLY A 43 -8.51 9.86 0.70
C GLY A 43 -9.20 8.68 1.38
N LYS A 44 -10.49 8.44 1.06
CA LYS A 44 -11.34 7.44 1.72
C LYS A 44 -10.74 6.04 1.81
N ASP A 45 -10.10 5.58 0.74
CA ASP A 45 -9.55 4.22 0.66
C ASP A 45 -8.28 4.12 1.50
N SER A 46 -7.42 5.14 1.48
CA SER A 46 -6.22 5.18 2.31
C SER A 46 -6.54 5.35 3.81
N ILE A 47 -7.65 6.02 4.17
CA ILE A 47 -8.13 6.10 5.55
C ILE A 47 -8.63 4.73 6.02
N CYS A 48 -9.36 4.00 5.17
CA CYS A 48 -9.79 2.63 5.47
C CYS A 48 -8.57 1.73 5.69
N LEU A 49 -7.59 1.80 4.77
CA LEU A 49 -6.34 1.06 4.86
C LEU A 49 -5.56 1.38 6.14
N LEU A 50 -5.47 2.66 6.51
CA LEU A 50 -4.85 3.08 7.76
C LEU A 50 -5.54 2.47 8.98
N ARG A 51 -6.89 2.45 8.98
CA ARG A 51 -7.66 1.86 10.09
C ARG A 51 -7.45 0.35 10.21
N LEU A 52 -7.30 -0.34 9.08
CA LEU A 52 -6.97 -1.76 9.04
C LEU A 52 -5.54 -2.00 9.58
N ALA A 53 -4.58 -1.15 9.23
CA ALA A 53 -3.23 -1.21 9.78
C ALA A 53 -3.21 -0.99 11.30
N GLU A 54 -3.96 -0.02 11.83
CA GLU A 54 -4.14 0.16 13.28
C GLU A 54 -4.64 -1.12 13.94
N LYS A 55 -5.66 -1.77 13.37
CA LYS A 55 -6.22 -3.02 13.92
C LYS A 55 -5.23 -4.18 13.81
N ALA A 56 -4.45 -4.22 12.72
CA ALA A 56 -3.49 -5.29 12.48
C ALA A 56 -2.36 -5.32 13.49
N PHE A 57 -1.90 -4.15 13.95
CA PHE A 57 -0.68 -4.05 14.75
C PHE A 57 -0.91 -3.68 16.21
N ARG A 58 -2.11 -3.20 16.61
CA ARG A 58 -2.38 -2.94 18.03
C ARG A 58 -2.12 -4.15 18.93
N PRO A 59 -1.55 -3.92 20.12
CA PRO A 59 -1.25 -2.65 20.79
C PRO A 59 0.08 -2.00 20.37
N SER A 60 0.87 -2.64 19.48
CA SER A 60 2.13 -2.10 18.96
C SER A 60 1.91 -1.00 17.93
N ASP A 61 2.97 -0.25 17.66
CA ASP A 61 2.99 0.73 16.57
C ASP A 61 2.96 0.03 15.21
N ILE A 62 2.54 0.78 14.18
CA ILE A 62 2.57 0.29 12.79
C ILE A 62 4.04 0.22 12.34
N PRO A 63 4.56 -0.98 11.97
CA PRO A 63 6.00 -1.20 11.76
C PRO A 63 6.52 -0.71 10.40
N MET A 64 5.81 0.21 9.74
CA MET A 64 6.20 0.73 8.44
C MET A 64 5.90 2.23 8.32
N PRO A 65 6.72 2.99 7.56
CA PRO A 65 6.45 4.40 7.30
C PRO A 65 5.25 4.59 6.38
N PHE A 66 4.72 5.81 6.38
CA PHE A 66 3.69 6.25 5.45
C PHE A 66 4.33 7.06 4.33
N LEU A 67 3.86 6.89 3.10
CA LEU A 67 4.29 7.65 1.93
C LEU A 67 3.09 8.33 1.29
N ASN A 68 3.23 9.63 1.08
CA ASN A 68 2.28 10.46 0.35
C ASN A 68 2.97 11.14 -0.83
N VAL A 69 2.28 11.21 -1.96
CA VAL A 69 2.70 12.00 -3.13
C VAL A 69 1.71 13.15 -3.31
N GLU A 70 2.17 14.36 -3.08
CA GLU A 70 1.39 15.58 -3.26
C GLU A 70 1.44 16.08 -4.70
N THR A 71 0.27 16.40 -5.24
CA THR A 71 0.14 17.02 -6.58
C THR A 71 0.22 18.54 -6.54
N GLY A 72 0.03 19.13 -5.34
CA GLY A 72 -0.08 20.56 -5.11
C GLY A 72 -1.51 21.10 -5.33
N HIS A 73 -2.49 20.21 -5.39
CA HIS A 73 -3.92 20.55 -5.53
C HIS A 73 -4.79 19.99 -4.39
N GLU A 74 -4.15 19.44 -3.37
CA GLU A 74 -4.82 18.91 -2.20
C GLU A 74 -5.44 20.06 -1.38
N PHE A 75 -6.62 19.78 -0.79
CA PHE A 75 -7.23 20.71 0.15
C PHE A 75 -6.37 20.82 1.43
N PRO A 76 -6.21 22.02 2.00
CA PRO A 76 -5.43 22.21 3.24
C PRO A 76 -5.90 21.31 4.39
N GLU A 77 -7.21 21.07 4.49
CA GLU A 77 -7.81 20.22 5.51
C GLU A 77 -7.39 18.75 5.37
N LEU A 78 -7.16 18.31 4.14
CA LEU A 78 -6.67 16.95 3.87
C LEU A 78 -5.23 16.79 4.33
N ILE A 79 -4.39 17.79 4.05
CA ILE A 79 -2.98 17.82 4.48
C ILE A 79 -2.91 17.83 6.00
N GLU A 80 -3.67 18.69 6.65
CA GLU A 80 -3.74 18.78 8.11
C GLU A 80 -4.22 17.47 8.74
N PHE A 81 -5.26 16.86 8.17
CA PHE A 81 -5.76 15.55 8.62
C PHE A 81 -4.68 14.47 8.51
N ARG A 82 -4.01 14.38 7.36
CA ARG A 82 -2.95 13.41 7.10
C ARG A 82 -1.81 13.54 8.12
N ASP A 83 -1.31 14.78 8.31
CA ASP A 83 -0.19 15.07 9.20
C ASP A 83 -0.55 14.77 10.66
N ARG A 84 -1.75 15.17 11.07
CA ARG A 84 -2.29 14.88 12.39
C ARG A 84 -2.37 13.36 12.62
N ARG A 85 -2.95 12.61 11.67
CA ARG A 85 -3.10 11.15 11.83
C ARG A 85 -1.75 10.42 11.90
N ALA A 86 -0.80 10.81 11.06
CA ALA A 86 0.55 10.24 11.11
C ALA A 86 1.21 10.50 12.46
N LYS A 87 1.09 11.72 13.00
CA LYS A 87 1.61 12.10 14.31
C LYS A 87 0.94 11.34 15.46
N GLU A 88 -0.39 11.22 15.45
CA GLU A 88 -1.16 10.48 16.47
C GLU A 88 -0.76 9.01 16.55
N LEU A 89 -0.35 8.42 15.44
CA LEU A 89 0.08 7.03 15.33
C LEU A 89 1.58 6.83 15.53
N GLY A 90 2.33 7.90 15.78
CA GLY A 90 3.78 7.83 15.89
C GLY A 90 4.48 7.37 14.60
N ALA A 91 3.79 7.41 13.46
CA ALA A 91 4.31 6.89 12.21
C ALA A 91 5.17 7.92 11.48
N LYS A 92 6.28 7.46 10.90
CA LYS A 92 7.12 8.30 10.04
C LYS A 92 6.36 8.59 8.74
N LEU A 93 6.00 9.85 8.50
CA LEU A 93 5.41 10.31 7.25
C LEU A 93 6.50 10.82 6.31
N ILE A 94 6.51 10.26 5.10
CA ILE A 94 7.38 10.68 3.99
C ILE A 94 6.48 11.35 2.96
N VAL A 95 6.76 12.60 2.64
CA VAL A 95 6.04 13.35 1.62
C VAL A 95 6.97 13.61 0.45
N ARG A 96 6.48 13.38 -0.76
CA ARG A 96 7.11 13.77 -2.01
C ARG A 96 6.14 14.58 -2.84
N THR A 97 6.61 15.65 -3.45
CA THR A 97 5.78 16.53 -4.24
C THR A 97 6.10 16.42 -5.72
N VAL A 98 5.09 16.55 -6.57
CA VAL A 98 5.27 16.63 -8.02
C VAL A 98 6.13 17.84 -8.40
N GLU A 99 6.03 18.93 -7.62
CA GLU A 99 6.81 20.14 -7.87
C GLU A 99 8.32 19.94 -7.65
N GLU A 100 8.70 19.21 -6.57
CA GLU A 100 10.11 18.85 -6.34
C GLU A 100 10.64 17.92 -7.43
N ALA A 101 9.81 17.01 -7.94
CA ALA A 101 10.18 16.11 -9.01
C ALA A 101 10.41 16.87 -10.34
N PHE A 102 9.66 17.94 -10.60
CA PHE A 102 9.95 18.84 -11.73
C PHE A 102 11.29 19.55 -11.57
N LYS A 103 11.56 20.12 -10.40
CA LYS A 103 12.83 20.81 -10.13
C LYS A 103 14.04 19.87 -10.27
N LYS A 104 13.86 18.58 -9.92
CA LYS A 104 14.89 17.55 -10.02
C LYS A 104 14.98 16.88 -11.41
N GLY A 105 14.08 17.21 -12.37
CA GLY A 105 14.03 16.60 -13.69
C GLY A 105 13.57 15.13 -13.71
N ILE A 106 12.92 14.67 -12.63
CA ILE A 106 12.40 13.30 -12.50
C ILE A 106 11.06 13.15 -13.22
N ALA A 107 10.25 14.20 -13.23
CA ALA A 107 8.98 14.25 -13.92
C ALA A 107 8.97 15.41 -14.93
N HIS A 108 8.46 15.15 -16.12
CA HIS A 108 8.31 16.17 -17.17
C HIS A 108 6.83 16.25 -17.57
N PRO A 109 6.23 17.45 -17.56
CA PRO A 109 4.88 17.61 -18.10
C PRO A 109 4.94 17.35 -19.61
N ALA A 110 4.17 16.37 -20.08
CA ALA A 110 4.01 16.19 -21.51
C ALA A 110 3.20 17.37 -22.09
N PRO A 111 3.55 17.90 -23.28
CA PRO A 111 2.79 18.96 -23.91
C PRO A 111 1.31 18.57 -24.06
N GLY A 112 0.40 19.38 -23.54
CA GLY A 112 -1.05 19.13 -23.60
C GLY A 112 -1.64 18.26 -22.48
N VAL A 113 -0.85 17.77 -21.53
CA VAL A 113 -1.34 17.02 -20.38
C VAL A 113 -1.68 17.98 -19.25
N ILE A 114 -2.99 18.10 -18.95
CA ILE A 114 -3.53 19.00 -17.92
C ILE A 114 -3.53 18.31 -16.54
N SER A 115 -3.54 16.96 -16.49
CA SER A 115 -3.69 16.22 -15.24
C SER A 115 -2.34 15.92 -14.58
N ARG A 116 -2.13 16.48 -13.39
CA ARG A 116 -0.97 16.17 -12.53
C ARG A 116 -1.01 14.75 -11.96
N ASN A 117 -2.15 14.05 -12.03
CA ASN A 117 -2.26 12.66 -11.56
C ASN A 117 -1.32 11.71 -12.31
N GLN A 118 -1.06 11.95 -13.59
CA GLN A 118 -0.11 11.15 -14.37
C GLN A 118 1.34 11.31 -13.87
N LEU A 119 1.62 12.42 -13.20
CA LEU A 119 2.95 12.72 -12.67
C LEU A 119 3.20 12.11 -11.28
N GLN A 120 2.17 11.60 -10.64
CA GLN A 120 2.31 10.91 -9.35
C GLN A 120 3.11 9.60 -9.49
N THR A 121 2.92 8.87 -10.58
CA THR A 121 3.60 7.58 -10.79
C THR A 121 5.13 7.71 -10.83
N PRO A 122 5.75 8.59 -11.62
CA PRO A 122 7.20 8.80 -11.59
C PRO A 122 7.71 9.24 -10.21
N VAL A 123 6.95 10.09 -9.50
CA VAL A 123 7.32 10.56 -8.15
C VAL A 123 7.26 9.42 -7.14
N LEU A 124 6.24 8.57 -7.23
CA LEU A 124 6.10 7.39 -6.39
C LEU A 124 7.24 6.40 -6.64
N LEU A 125 7.55 6.10 -7.91
CA LEU A 125 8.64 5.20 -8.26
C LEU A 125 9.99 5.74 -7.79
N GLY A 126 10.24 7.06 -7.97
CA GLY A 126 11.44 7.70 -7.45
C GLY A 126 11.57 7.62 -5.93
N ALA A 127 10.45 7.74 -5.20
CA ALA A 127 10.45 7.55 -3.74
C ALA A 127 10.70 6.09 -3.33
N ILE A 128 10.12 5.13 -4.05
CA ILE A 128 10.33 3.70 -3.81
C ILE A 128 11.82 3.37 -3.99
N GLU A 129 12.45 3.89 -5.04
CA GLU A 129 13.88 3.68 -5.32
C GLU A 129 14.76 4.39 -4.28
N GLU A 130 14.49 5.67 -3.97
CA GLU A 130 15.26 6.46 -3.00
C GLU A 130 15.32 5.80 -1.62
N PHE A 131 14.18 5.29 -1.13
CA PHE A 131 14.08 4.64 0.18
C PHE A 131 14.26 3.13 0.10
N GLN A 132 14.44 2.58 -1.10
CA GLN A 132 14.58 1.16 -1.36
C GLN A 132 13.42 0.33 -0.76
N PHE A 133 12.19 0.81 -0.90
CA PHE A 133 11.03 0.06 -0.47
C PHE A 133 10.84 -1.19 -1.34
N ASP A 134 10.62 -2.33 -0.69
CA ASP A 134 10.42 -3.62 -1.33
C ASP A 134 8.95 -4.03 -1.43
N CYS A 135 8.06 -3.34 -0.71
CA CYS A 135 6.63 -3.49 -0.81
C CYS A 135 5.89 -2.17 -0.57
N ALA A 136 4.90 -1.84 -1.41
CA ALA A 136 4.00 -0.71 -1.21
C ALA A 136 2.57 -1.20 -1.03
N ILE A 137 1.96 -0.87 0.12
CA ILE A 137 0.58 -1.22 0.44
C ILE A 137 -0.33 -0.08 0.02
N GLY A 138 -1.27 -0.35 -0.89
CA GLY A 138 -2.24 0.63 -1.38
C GLY A 138 -3.68 0.13 -1.25
N GLY A 139 -4.61 1.05 -0.99
CA GLY A 139 -6.04 0.78 -1.02
C GLY A 139 -6.58 0.95 -2.43
N ALA A 140 -6.85 -0.15 -3.11
CA ALA A 140 -7.45 -0.14 -4.44
C ALA A 140 -8.44 -1.29 -4.59
N ARG A 141 -9.49 -1.07 -5.39
CA ARG A 141 -10.47 -2.11 -5.70
C ARG A 141 -10.27 -2.59 -7.13
N ARG A 142 -10.51 -3.88 -7.35
CA ARG A 142 -10.37 -4.52 -8.68
C ARG A 142 -11.37 -4.00 -9.70
N ASP A 143 -12.55 -3.54 -9.24
CA ASP A 143 -13.64 -3.04 -10.06
C ASP A 143 -13.47 -1.57 -10.49
N GLU A 144 -12.48 -0.85 -9.94
CA GLU A 144 -12.23 0.55 -10.30
C GLU A 144 -11.55 0.70 -11.67
N GLU A 145 -10.71 -0.26 -12.05
CA GLU A 145 -9.96 -0.16 -13.29
C GLU A 145 -9.78 -1.54 -13.94
N LYS A 146 -10.05 -1.63 -15.25
CA LYS A 146 -9.94 -2.88 -16.01
C LYS A 146 -8.55 -3.51 -15.95
N ALA A 147 -7.50 -2.69 -15.90
CA ALA A 147 -6.11 -3.16 -15.76
C ALA A 147 -5.89 -3.90 -14.44
N ARG A 148 -6.65 -3.57 -13.39
CA ARG A 148 -6.56 -4.18 -12.05
C ARG A 148 -7.47 -5.39 -11.86
N ALA A 149 -8.32 -5.73 -12.83
CA ALA A 149 -9.30 -6.83 -12.69
C ALA A 149 -8.64 -8.19 -12.39
N LYS A 150 -7.39 -8.38 -12.80
CA LYS A 150 -6.60 -9.58 -12.54
C LYS A 150 -5.68 -9.48 -11.33
N GLU A 151 -5.53 -8.31 -10.72
CA GLU A 151 -4.72 -8.14 -9.53
C GLU A 151 -5.33 -8.92 -8.35
N ARG A 152 -4.45 -9.50 -7.54
CA ARG A 152 -4.79 -10.15 -6.29
C ARG A 152 -4.28 -9.30 -5.11
N PHE A 153 -4.04 -9.91 -3.96
CA PHE A 153 -3.46 -9.19 -2.83
C PHE A 153 -2.05 -8.68 -3.14
N PHE A 154 -1.27 -9.46 -3.88
CA PHE A 154 0.08 -9.08 -4.29
C PHE A 154 0.14 -8.89 -5.80
N SER A 155 0.72 -7.78 -6.22
CA SER A 155 0.98 -7.42 -7.61
C SER A 155 2.48 -7.18 -7.77
N PHE A 156 3.14 -8.00 -8.58
CA PHE A 156 4.55 -7.81 -8.87
C PHE A 156 4.73 -6.75 -9.95
N ARG A 157 5.71 -5.88 -9.72
CA ARG A 157 6.08 -4.83 -10.64
C ARG A 157 7.50 -5.06 -11.13
N ASP A 158 7.75 -4.78 -12.40
CA ASP A 158 9.10 -4.73 -12.95
C ASP A 158 9.84 -3.44 -12.55
N SER A 159 11.09 -3.28 -13.02
CA SER A 159 11.91 -2.10 -12.77
C SER A 159 11.31 -0.79 -13.33
N PHE A 160 10.34 -0.87 -14.22
CA PHE A 160 9.61 0.27 -14.77
C PHE A 160 8.26 0.52 -14.07
N GLY A 161 7.96 -0.24 -13.02
CA GLY A 161 6.69 -0.17 -12.30
C GLY A 161 5.52 -0.79 -13.05
N GLN A 162 5.77 -1.53 -14.16
CA GLN A 162 4.74 -2.22 -14.92
C GLN A 162 4.40 -3.56 -14.29
N TRP A 163 3.18 -4.00 -14.50
CA TRP A 163 2.70 -5.26 -13.94
C TRP A 163 3.36 -6.47 -14.60
N GLU A 164 3.95 -7.35 -13.79
CA GLU A 164 4.57 -8.59 -14.24
C GLU A 164 3.59 -9.77 -14.11
N ASP A 165 2.78 -9.99 -15.15
CA ASP A 165 1.68 -11.01 -15.17
C ASP A 165 2.17 -12.44 -14.83
N ARG A 166 3.37 -12.79 -15.27
CA ARG A 166 3.91 -14.16 -15.08
C ARG A 166 4.17 -14.53 -13.63
N LYS A 167 4.57 -13.57 -12.80
CA LYS A 167 4.83 -13.79 -11.36
C LYS A 167 3.53 -13.73 -10.55
N SER A 168 2.62 -12.83 -10.90
CA SER A 168 1.35 -12.67 -10.20
C SER A 168 0.43 -13.89 -10.29
N THR A 169 0.55 -14.69 -11.35
CA THR A 169 -0.29 -15.90 -11.56
C THR A 169 0.18 -17.10 -10.73
N ARG A 170 1.43 -17.15 -10.31
CA ARG A 170 2.01 -18.32 -9.61
C ARG A 170 1.76 -18.35 -8.10
N LEU A 171 1.38 -17.26 -7.47
CA LEU A 171 1.14 -17.18 -6.01
C LEU A 171 -0.18 -17.80 -5.53
N ASN A 172 -0.91 -18.48 -6.43
CA ASN A 172 -2.20 -19.08 -6.09
C ASN A 172 -2.17 -20.53 -5.69
N SER A 173 -1.06 -21.18 -5.80
CA SER A 173 -0.94 -22.57 -5.44
C SER A 173 0.30 -22.77 -4.58
N SER A 174 0.04 -22.99 -3.29
CA SER A 174 1.01 -23.40 -2.27
C SER A 174 1.93 -22.31 -1.72
N HIS A 175 2.02 -22.30 -0.40
CA HIS A 175 3.02 -21.68 0.48
C HIS A 175 4.44 -21.80 -0.06
N HIS A 176 4.83 -20.99 -1.03
CA HIS A 176 6.21 -20.88 -1.45
C HIS A 176 6.75 -19.51 -1.08
N ARG A 177 7.81 -19.52 -0.26
CA ARG A 177 8.70 -18.42 0.04
C ARG A 177 8.76 -17.44 -1.12
N LEU A 178 8.38 -16.20 -0.87
CA LEU A 178 8.72 -15.08 -1.71
C LEU A 178 10.25 -15.05 -1.81
N SER A 179 10.78 -15.45 -2.95
CA SER A 179 12.22 -15.39 -3.17
C SER A 179 12.62 -13.92 -3.24
N ARG A 180 13.55 -13.53 -2.36
CA ARG A 180 14.20 -12.22 -2.40
C ARG A 180 14.67 -11.94 -3.82
N MET A 181 14.44 -10.72 -4.31
CA MET A 181 15.16 -10.22 -5.48
C MET A 181 16.67 -10.24 -5.17
N PRO A 182 17.52 -10.76 -6.04
CA PRO A 182 18.95 -10.61 -5.86
C PRO A 182 19.29 -9.13 -5.97
N SER A 183 19.93 -8.58 -4.94
CA SER A 183 20.60 -7.29 -5.05
C SER A 183 21.66 -7.44 -6.14
N SER A 184 21.51 -6.71 -7.22
CA SER A 184 22.57 -6.59 -8.23
C SER A 184 23.77 -5.93 -7.59
N ALA A 185 24.87 -6.66 -7.57
CA ALA A 185 26.20 -6.14 -7.30
C ALA A 185 26.65 -5.21 -8.43
#